data_6ee9bda804c7f7d54f558909e86b71d1
#
_entry.id   6ee9bda804c7f7d54f558909e86b71d1
#
_cell.length_a   1.000
_cell.length_b   1.000
_cell.length_c   1.000
_cell.angle_alpha   90.00
_cell.angle_beta   90.00
_cell.angle_gamma   90.00
#
_symmetry.space_group_name_H-M   'P 1'
#
loop_
_entity.id
_entity.type
_entity.pdbx_description
1 polymer ?
#
loop_
_entity_poly.entity_id
_entity_poly.type
_entity_poly.pdbx_seq_one_letter_code
_entity_poly.pdbx_strand_id
1 'polypeptide(L)'
;WRLTTPAQRQELLLRLADAVEEAADEIVAAQQRNTGQLASLIRSEEVLTGASQLRFFAGAARVCSGLASGEYAEGLSSQVRREPIGVVGQIVPWNYPFMMLVWKVGPALAAGNTIVLKPSETTPESALVFARIAGRILPDGVLNLVLGDGTTGGLMASHRVPGLVALTGSV
;
A
#
# COMPACT_ATOMS: atom_id res chain seq x y z
N TRP A 1 -10.82 4.75 -8.78
CA TRP A 1 -9.38 4.52 -8.76
C TRP A 1 -8.90 3.89 -10.07
N ARG A 2 -9.53 2.83 -10.55
CA ARG A 2 -9.18 2.15 -11.82
C ARG A 2 -9.10 3.10 -13.02
N LEU A 3 -9.93 4.14 -13.05
CA LEU A 3 -9.99 5.12 -14.15
C LEU A 3 -9.04 6.29 -13.98
N THR A 4 -8.28 6.37 -12.87
CA THR A 4 -7.31 7.44 -12.65
C THR A 4 -6.10 7.26 -13.54
N THR A 5 -5.57 8.39 -14.02
CA THR A 5 -4.32 8.40 -14.77
C THR A 5 -3.12 8.16 -13.86
N PRO A 6 -1.97 7.71 -14.38
CA PRO A 6 -0.73 7.64 -13.60
C PRO A 6 -0.34 8.97 -12.93
N ALA A 7 -0.61 10.10 -13.60
CA ALA A 7 -0.34 11.44 -13.05
C ALA A 7 -1.19 11.74 -11.80
N GLN A 8 -2.47 11.44 -11.85
CA GLN A 8 -3.36 11.62 -10.70
C GLN A 8 -2.97 10.72 -9.51
N ARG A 9 -2.57 9.47 -9.77
CA ARG A 9 -2.07 8.58 -8.73
C ARG A 9 -0.76 9.08 -8.12
N GLN A 10 0.16 9.59 -8.95
CA GLN A 10 1.39 10.22 -8.49
C GLN A 10 1.12 11.37 -7.53
N GLU A 11 0.24 12.29 -7.92
CA GLU A 11 -0.11 13.46 -7.09
C GLU A 11 -0.66 13.05 -5.72
N LEU A 12 -1.60 12.09 -5.68
CA LEU A 12 -2.19 11.61 -4.44
C LEU A 12 -1.18 10.87 -3.56
N LEU A 13 -0.27 10.09 -4.14
CA LEU A 13 0.79 9.42 -3.40
C LEU A 13 1.83 10.40 -2.82
N LEU A 14 2.16 11.48 -3.54
CA LEU A 14 3.03 12.54 -3.01
C LEU A 14 2.36 13.25 -1.83
N ARG A 15 1.09 13.62 -1.95
CA ARG A 15 0.31 14.19 -0.84
C ARG A 15 0.21 13.26 0.36
N LEU A 16 0.08 11.95 0.11
CA LEU A 16 0.07 10.94 1.16
C LEU A 16 1.43 10.86 1.88
N ALA A 17 2.52 10.95 1.13
CA ALA A 17 3.87 10.96 1.70
C ALA A 17 4.10 12.18 2.60
N ASP A 18 3.68 13.37 2.14
CA ASP A 18 3.78 14.61 2.92
C ASP A 18 2.95 14.52 4.21
N ALA A 19 1.72 14.03 4.13
CA ALA A 19 0.86 13.85 5.29
C ALA A 19 1.37 12.80 6.28
N VAL A 20 2.09 11.77 5.83
CA VAL A 20 2.79 10.80 6.69
C VAL A 20 3.92 11.49 7.45
N GLU A 21 4.72 12.34 6.80
CA GLU A 21 5.77 13.10 7.48
C GLU A 21 5.22 14.10 8.48
N GLU A 22 4.15 14.82 8.13
CA GLU A 22 3.47 15.75 9.03
C GLU A 22 2.90 15.04 10.27
N ALA A 23 2.43 13.82 10.12
CA ALA A 23 1.89 13.01 11.22
C ALA A 23 2.93 12.09 11.88
N ALA A 24 4.24 12.30 11.64
CA ALA A 24 5.28 11.39 12.10
C ALA A 24 5.26 11.16 13.61
N ASP A 25 5.05 12.19 14.42
CA ASP A 25 4.99 12.06 15.88
C ASP A 25 3.83 11.18 16.33
N GLU A 26 2.68 11.30 15.69
CA GLU A 26 1.50 10.49 16.00
C GLU A 26 1.71 9.02 15.62
N ILE A 27 2.26 8.76 14.43
CA ILE A 27 2.56 7.38 13.97
C ILE A 27 3.58 6.74 14.90
N VAL A 28 4.67 7.45 15.23
CA VAL A 28 5.71 6.98 16.15
C VAL A 28 5.12 6.63 17.51
N ALA A 29 4.32 7.51 18.09
CA ALA A 29 3.70 7.28 19.38
C ALA A 29 2.74 6.07 19.37
N ALA A 30 1.96 5.92 18.30
CA ALA A 30 1.06 4.79 18.11
C ALA A 30 1.84 3.47 18.02
N GLN A 31 2.87 3.42 17.18
CA GLN A 31 3.66 2.20 17.02
C GLN A 31 4.46 1.85 18.29
N GLN A 32 5.02 2.86 18.97
CA GLN A 32 5.77 2.63 20.20
C GLN A 32 4.90 2.00 21.29
N ARG A 33 3.63 2.40 21.41
CA ARG A 33 2.70 1.76 22.36
C ARG A 33 2.49 0.28 22.10
N ASN A 34 2.42 -0.12 20.83
CA ASN A 34 2.23 -1.52 20.47
C ASN A 34 3.50 -2.37 20.54
N THR A 35 4.65 -1.79 20.19
CA THR A 35 5.88 -2.56 19.95
C THR A 35 6.93 -2.41 21.04
N GLY A 36 6.92 -1.31 21.79
CA GLY A 36 8.00 -0.95 22.71
C GLY A 36 9.30 -0.53 22.03
N GLN A 37 9.34 -0.41 20.70
CA GLN A 37 10.52 0.02 19.96
C GLN A 37 10.94 1.45 20.33
N LEU A 38 12.21 1.79 20.11
CA LEU A 38 12.72 3.15 20.31
C LEU A 38 12.07 4.12 19.33
N ALA A 39 11.51 5.21 19.84
CA ALA A 39 10.84 6.23 19.02
C ALA A 39 11.74 6.78 17.90
N SER A 40 13.05 6.96 18.17
CA SER A 40 14.01 7.42 17.16
C SER A 40 14.15 6.45 16.00
N LEU A 41 14.18 5.13 16.26
CA LEU A 41 14.25 4.11 15.21
C LEU A 41 12.95 4.02 14.41
N ILE A 42 11.79 4.03 15.09
CA ILE A 42 10.50 4.07 14.39
C ILE A 42 10.46 5.27 13.45
N ARG A 43 10.86 6.45 13.94
CA ARG A 43 10.88 7.67 13.13
C ARG A 43 11.76 7.55 11.90
N SER A 44 13.04 7.21 12.09
CA SER A 44 14.02 7.22 11.00
C SER A 44 13.82 6.06 10.03
N GLU A 45 13.63 4.85 10.54
CA GLU A 45 13.67 3.64 9.71
C GLU A 45 12.30 3.24 9.15
N GLU A 46 11.20 3.61 9.82
CA GLU A 46 9.88 3.23 9.34
C GLU A 46 9.09 4.42 8.80
N VAL A 47 8.95 5.52 9.56
CA VAL A 47 8.07 6.62 9.14
C VAL A 47 8.67 7.46 8.02
N LEU A 48 9.87 8.01 8.23
CA LEU A 48 10.53 8.85 7.21
C LEU A 48 10.96 8.03 6.00
N THR A 49 11.47 6.83 6.21
CA THR A 49 11.77 5.91 5.11
C THR A 49 10.50 5.50 4.40
N GLY A 50 9.41 5.26 5.11
CA GLY A 50 8.09 4.98 4.52
C GLY A 50 7.58 6.11 3.63
N ALA A 51 7.68 7.36 4.10
CA ALA A 51 7.32 8.52 3.27
C ALA A 51 8.19 8.62 2.01
N SER A 52 9.50 8.37 2.13
CA SER A 52 10.41 8.30 0.97
C SER A 52 10.02 7.20 0.00
N GLN A 53 9.60 6.03 0.49
CA GLN A 53 9.11 4.93 -0.35
C GLN A 53 7.81 5.29 -1.07
N LEU A 54 6.87 5.97 -0.42
CA LEU A 54 5.66 6.47 -1.08
C LEU A 54 6.00 7.41 -2.23
N ARG A 55 6.99 8.31 -2.06
CA ARG A 55 7.48 9.19 -3.14
C ARG A 55 8.12 8.41 -4.28
N PHE A 56 8.90 7.37 -3.96
CA PHE A 56 9.45 6.47 -4.97
C PHE A 56 8.34 5.81 -5.80
N PHE A 57 7.31 5.24 -5.17
CA PHE A 57 6.20 4.62 -5.87
C PHE A 57 5.33 5.63 -6.63
N ALA A 58 5.23 6.86 -6.14
CA ALA A 58 4.59 7.95 -6.86
C ALA A 58 5.30 8.23 -8.21
N GLY A 59 6.63 8.27 -8.21
CA GLY A 59 7.43 8.35 -9.43
C GLY A 59 7.28 7.12 -10.33
N ALA A 60 7.32 5.92 -9.73
CA ALA A 60 7.19 4.65 -10.44
C ALA A 60 5.84 4.52 -11.16
N ALA A 61 4.76 5.13 -10.65
CA ALA A 61 3.46 5.14 -11.32
C ALA A 61 3.54 5.71 -12.75
N ARG A 62 4.46 6.65 -13.01
CA ARG A 62 4.62 7.32 -14.32
C ARG A 62 5.42 6.51 -15.33
N VAL A 63 6.23 5.58 -14.87
CA VAL A 63 7.15 4.80 -15.73
C VAL A 63 6.73 3.33 -15.88
N CYS A 64 5.55 2.97 -15.40
CA CYS A 64 4.97 1.63 -15.58
C CYS A 64 4.44 1.51 -17.01
N SER A 65 5.34 1.36 -17.98
CA SER A 65 5.04 1.24 -19.41
C SER A 65 4.72 -0.21 -19.80
N GLY A 66 3.90 -0.36 -20.85
CA GLY A 66 3.76 -1.61 -21.57
C GLY A 66 4.86 -1.80 -22.61
N LEU A 67 4.80 -2.91 -23.34
CA LEU A 67 5.63 -3.11 -24.53
C LEU A 67 4.93 -2.46 -25.73
N ALA A 68 5.74 -1.85 -26.62
CA ALA A 68 5.25 -1.27 -27.85
C ALA A 68 4.53 -2.32 -28.72
N SER A 69 3.66 -1.86 -29.59
CA SER A 69 3.03 -2.72 -30.58
C SER A 69 4.06 -3.25 -31.58
N GLY A 70 3.85 -4.48 -32.00
CA GLY A 70 4.69 -5.12 -33.01
C GLY A 70 3.88 -6.09 -33.85
N GLU A 71 4.36 -6.38 -35.04
CA GLU A 71 3.81 -7.37 -35.95
C GLU A 71 4.54 -8.70 -35.69
N TYR A 72 3.93 -9.59 -34.93
CA TYR A 72 4.51 -10.90 -34.55
C TYR A 72 3.93 -12.06 -35.35
N ALA A 73 2.89 -11.78 -36.16
CA ALA A 73 2.31 -12.68 -37.16
C ALA A 73 1.76 -11.85 -38.30
N GLU A 74 1.75 -12.42 -39.51
CA GLU A 74 1.32 -11.75 -40.73
C GLU A 74 -0.10 -11.17 -40.58
N GLY A 75 -0.24 -9.86 -40.81
CA GLY A 75 -1.51 -9.14 -40.73
C GLY A 75 -2.05 -8.88 -39.33
N LEU A 76 -1.27 -9.15 -38.23
CA LEU A 76 -1.69 -8.97 -36.86
C LEU A 76 -0.75 -8.00 -36.13
N SER A 77 -1.33 -6.96 -35.51
CA SER A 77 -0.64 -6.10 -34.55
C SER A 77 -0.90 -6.58 -33.14
N SER A 78 0.14 -6.65 -32.32
CA SER A 78 0.07 -7.02 -30.90
C SER A 78 0.66 -5.91 -30.03
N GLN A 79 0.03 -5.66 -28.87
CA GLN A 79 0.57 -4.75 -27.86
C GLN A 79 0.37 -5.36 -26.46
N VAL A 80 1.31 -5.08 -25.55
CA VAL A 80 1.17 -5.41 -24.12
C VAL A 80 0.76 -4.18 -23.34
N ARG A 81 -0.42 -4.24 -22.73
CA ARG A 81 -0.93 -3.20 -21.84
C ARG A 81 -0.95 -3.73 -20.41
N ARG A 82 -0.46 -2.93 -19.46
CA ARG A 82 -0.54 -3.24 -18.02
C ARG A 82 -1.80 -2.62 -17.45
N GLU A 83 -2.57 -3.41 -16.73
CA GLU A 83 -3.81 -2.99 -16.07
C GLU A 83 -3.77 -3.34 -14.57
N PRO A 84 -4.50 -2.59 -13.71
CA PRO A 84 -4.69 -2.97 -12.31
C PRO A 84 -5.33 -4.36 -12.19
N ILE A 85 -4.89 -5.14 -11.22
CA ILE A 85 -5.50 -6.43 -10.87
C ILE A 85 -6.92 -6.22 -10.31
N GLY A 86 -7.15 -5.08 -9.64
CA GLY A 86 -8.42 -4.72 -9.02
C GLY A 86 -8.29 -4.61 -7.50
N VAL A 87 -8.91 -5.51 -6.75
CA VAL A 87 -8.81 -5.54 -5.29
C VAL A 87 -7.63 -6.39 -4.87
N VAL A 88 -6.78 -5.84 -4.00
CA VAL A 88 -5.61 -6.52 -3.42
C VAL A 88 -5.79 -6.65 -1.91
N GLY A 89 -5.79 -7.88 -1.40
CA GLY A 89 -5.68 -8.17 0.02
C GLY A 89 -4.23 -8.06 0.48
N GLN A 90 -3.98 -7.36 1.59
CA GLN A 90 -2.64 -7.16 2.11
C GLN A 90 -2.59 -7.51 3.60
N ILE A 91 -1.73 -8.46 3.97
CA ILE A 91 -1.53 -8.90 5.35
C ILE A 91 -0.09 -8.55 5.73
N VAL A 92 0.07 -7.76 6.81
CA VAL A 92 1.37 -7.27 7.26
C VAL A 92 1.73 -7.78 8.64
N PRO A 93 3.02 -8.03 8.92
CA PRO A 93 3.53 -8.55 10.19
C PRO A 93 3.66 -7.46 11.25
N TRP A 94 4.12 -7.87 12.43
CA TRP A 94 4.25 -7.06 13.63
C TRP A 94 5.66 -6.49 13.87
N ASN A 95 6.70 -7.01 13.21
CA ASN A 95 8.09 -6.67 13.51
C ASN A 95 8.56 -5.31 12.96
N TYR A 96 8.02 -4.88 11.81
CA TYR A 96 8.19 -3.56 11.20
C TYR A 96 6.83 -3.08 10.67
N PRO A 97 5.86 -2.78 11.57
CA PRO A 97 4.45 -2.65 11.18
C PRO A 97 4.20 -1.57 10.14
N PHE A 98 4.74 -0.37 10.36
CA PHE A 98 4.51 0.75 9.45
C PHE A 98 5.27 0.60 8.13
N MET A 99 6.51 0.15 8.19
CA MET A 99 7.31 -0.07 6.98
C MET A 99 6.70 -1.13 6.07
N MET A 100 6.30 -2.29 6.64
CA MET A 100 5.70 -3.37 5.87
C MET A 100 4.36 -2.97 5.26
N LEU A 101 3.59 -2.13 5.97
CA LEU A 101 2.38 -1.53 5.45
C LEU A 101 2.69 -0.69 4.20
N VAL A 102 3.62 0.25 4.28
CA VAL A 102 3.99 1.14 3.17
C VAL A 102 4.52 0.36 1.97
N TRP A 103 5.37 -0.64 2.20
CA TRP A 103 5.93 -1.48 1.12
C TRP A 103 4.87 -2.25 0.34
N LYS A 104 3.71 -2.50 0.93
CA LYS A 104 2.59 -3.13 0.22
C LYS A 104 1.63 -2.12 -0.37
N VAL A 105 1.28 -1.08 0.38
CA VAL A 105 0.30 -0.06 -0.03
C VAL A 105 0.83 0.77 -1.20
N GLY A 106 2.08 1.25 -1.13
CA GLY A 106 2.69 2.11 -2.14
C GLY A 106 2.61 1.55 -3.57
N PRO A 107 3.18 0.36 -3.84
CA PRO A 107 3.15 -0.21 -5.19
C PRO A 107 1.73 -0.57 -5.65
N ALA A 108 0.86 -1.03 -4.75
CA ALA A 108 -0.52 -1.38 -5.11
C ALA A 108 -1.32 -0.16 -5.56
N LEU A 109 -1.21 0.96 -4.84
CA LEU A 109 -1.85 2.23 -5.22
C LEU A 109 -1.26 2.80 -6.52
N ALA A 110 0.07 2.79 -6.65
CA ALA A 110 0.76 3.26 -7.86
C ALA A 110 0.29 2.51 -9.11
N ALA A 111 0.09 1.19 -8.99
CA ALA A 111 -0.41 0.35 -10.07
C ALA A 111 -1.93 0.49 -10.32
N GLY A 112 -2.66 1.29 -9.52
CA GLY A 112 -4.09 1.55 -9.70
C GLY A 112 -5.02 0.54 -9.04
N ASN A 113 -4.53 -0.28 -8.10
CA ASN A 113 -5.33 -1.23 -7.34
C ASN A 113 -6.00 -0.58 -6.13
N THR A 114 -7.11 -1.14 -5.69
CA THR A 114 -7.72 -0.87 -4.39
C THR A 114 -7.28 -1.91 -3.38
N ILE A 115 -7.29 -1.56 -2.10
CA ILE A 115 -6.64 -2.33 -1.05
C ILE A 115 -7.61 -2.66 0.07
N VAL A 116 -7.55 -3.90 0.54
CA VAL A 116 -8.03 -4.33 1.85
C VAL A 116 -6.80 -4.71 2.67
N LEU A 117 -6.45 -3.87 3.65
CA LEU A 117 -5.26 -4.03 4.49
C LEU A 117 -5.64 -4.65 5.83
N LYS A 118 -4.94 -5.70 6.23
CA LYS A 118 -5.03 -6.31 7.56
C LYS A 118 -3.67 -6.21 8.25
N PRO A 119 -3.50 -5.34 9.26
CA PRO A 119 -2.32 -5.34 10.11
C PRO A 119 -2.33 -6.54 11.05
N SER A 120 -1.16 -6.85 11.66
CA SER A 120 -1.11 -7.79 12.76
C SER A 120 -2.00 -7.30 13.92
N GLU A 121 -2.69 -8.22 14.57
CA GLU A 121 -3.53 -7.97 15.75
C GLU A 121 -2.74 -7.42 16.95
N THR A 122 -1.43 -7.67 16.99
CA THR A 122 -0.55 -7.20 18.06
C THR A 122 -0.07 -5.76 17.86
N THR A 123 -0.07 -5.25 16.60
CA THR A 123 0.49 -3.94 16.27
C THR A 123 -0.38 -3.13 15.29
N PRO A 124 -1.68 -2.92 15.57
CA PRO A 124 -2.58 -2.30 14.61
C PRO A 124 -2.57 -0.76 14.64
N GLU A 125 -2.05 -0.11 15.70
CA GLU A 125 -2.30 1.32 15.93
C GLU A 125 -1.68 2.22 14.86
N SER A 126 -0.46 1.95 14.40
CA SER A 126 0.15 2.75 13.32
C SER A 126 -0.61 2.62 12.01
N ALA A 127 -1.19 1.44 11.73
CA ALA A 127 -2.05 1.23 10.56
C ALA A 127 -3.39 1.98 10.67
N LEU A 128 -3.96 2.09 11.87
CA LEU A 128 -5.16 2.91 12.11
C LEU A 128 -4.90 4.40 11.86
N VAL A 129 -3.76 4.91 12.34
CA VAL A 129 -3.34 6.30 12.06
C VAL A 129 -3.16 6.51 10.56
N PHE A 130 -2.45 5.61 9.89
CA PHE A 130 -2.25 5.68 8.45
C PHE A 130 -3.56 5.64 7.66
N ALA A 131 -4.48 4.75 8.01
CA ALA A 131 -5.79 4.65 7.34
C ALA A 131 -6.61 5.94 7.47
N ARG A 132 -6.56 6.60 8.63
CA ARG A 132 -7.19 7.90 8.86
C ARG A 132 -6.57 9.01 8.02
N ILE A 133 -5.24 9.04 7.87
CA ILE A 133 -4.53 9.98 7.02
C ILE A 133 -4.91 9.73 5.56
N ALA A 134 -4.82 8.48 5.11
CA ALA A 134 -5.14 8.08 3.74
C ALA A 134 -6.59 8.40 3.36
N GLY A 135 -7.54 8.20 4.27
CA GLY A 135 -8.96 8.50 4.05
C GLY A 135 -9.28 9.98 3.83
N ARG A 136 -8.36 10.91 4.15
CA ARG A 136 -8.50 12.34 3.85
C ARG A 136 -7.96 12.73 2.48
N ILE A 137 -7.21 11.84 1.84
CA ILE A 137 -6.44 12.12 0.62
C ILE A 137 -6.93 11.26 -0.54
N LEU A 138 -7.15 9.97 -0.28
CA LEU A 138 -7.59 9.01 -1.29
C LEU A 138 -9.12 9.01 -1.39
N PRO A 139 -9.67 8.74 -2.57
CA PRO A 139 -11.11 8.52 -2.70
C PRO A 139 -11.62 7.37 -1.83
N ASP A 140 -12.88 7.45 -1.42
CA ASP A 140 -13.53 6.41 -0.62
C ASP A 140 -13.40 5.03 -1.26
N GLY A 141 -13.12 4.02 -0.43
CA GLY A 141 -12.98 2.63 -0.85
C GLY A 141 -11.66 2.27 -1.55
N VAL A 142 -10.75 3.23 -1.76
CA VAL A 142 -9.42 2.93 -2.34
C VAL A 142 -8.53 2.18 -1.35
N LEU A 143 -8.51 2.60 -0.09
CA LEU A 143 -7.85 1.91 1.01
C LEU A 143 -8.88 1.56 2.09
N ASN A 144 -8.99 0.30 2.42
CA ASN A 144 -9.88 -0.22 3.44
C ASN A 144 -9.05 -0.98 4.48
N LEU A 145 -9.31 -0.74 5.77
CA LEU A 145 -8.62 -1.41 6.86
C LEU A 145 -9.58 -2.40 7.52
N VAL A 146 -9.12 -3.63 7.73
CA VAL A 146 -9.81 -4.64 8.54
C VAL A 146 -8.91 -5.11 9.65
N LEU A 147 -9.46 -5.19 10.87
CA LEU A 147 -8.76 -5.71 12.03
C LEU A 147 -9.18 -7.16 12.29
N GLY A 148 -8.33 -7.90 12.94
CA GLY A 148 -8.59 -9.29 13.32
C GLY A 148 -7.30 -10.12 13.35
N ASP A 149 -7.45 -11.34 13.76
CA ASP A 149 -6.38 -12.33 13.92
C ASP A 149 -6.10 -13.12 12.62
N GLY A 150 -5.47 -14.28 12.78
CA GLY A 150 -5.20 -15.21 11.69
C GLY A 150 -6.46 -15.73 10.98
N THR A 151 -7.60 -15.81 11.70
CA THR A 151 -8.88 -16.22 11.10
C THR A 151 -9.34 -15.21 10.06
N THR A 152 -9.27 -13.92 10.39
CA THR A 152 -9.57 -12.83 9.44
C THR A 152 -8.61 -12.84 8.25
N GLY A 153 -7.31 -13.09 8.50
CA GLY A 153 -6.33 -13.26 7.44
C GLY A 153 -6.65 -14.42 6.50
N GLY A 154 -7.03 -15.56 7.05
CA GLY A 154 -7.45 -16.75 6.30
C GLY A 154 -8.70 -16.49 5.46
N LEU A 155 -9.70 -15.81 6.02
CA LEU A 155 -10.90 -15.40 5.29
C LEU A 155 -10.58 -14.47 4.12
N MET A 156 -9.68 -13.49 4.32
CA MET A 156 -9.22 -12.60 3.25
C MET A 156 -8.49 -13.39 2.15
N ALA A 157 -7.62 -14.33 2.53
CA ALA A 157 -6.83 -15.12 1.58
C ALA A 157 -7.68 -16.07 0.74
N SER A 158 -8.78 -16.58 1.30
CA SER A 158 -9.69 -17.49 0.62
C SER A 158 -10.87 -16.80 -0.09
N HIS A 159 -11.03 -15.48 0.10
CA HIS A 159 -12.17 -14.77 -0.45
C HIS A 159 -12.03 -14.55 -1.96
N ARG A 160 -13.14 -14.70 -2.68
CA ARG A 160 -13.18 -14.62 -4.16
C ARG A 160 -12.95 -13.22 -4.75
N VAL A 161 -13.08 -12.15 -3.95
CA VAL A 161 -13.01 -10.77 -4.44
C VAL A 161 -11.56 -10.28 -4.66
N PRO A 162 -10.60 -10.49 -3.74
CA PRO A 162 -9.23 -10.12 -4.02
C PRO A 162 -8.66 -10.92 -5.21
N GLY A 163 -8.21 -10.21 -6.25
CA GLY A 163 -7.50 -10.83 -7.37
C GLY A 163 -6.05 -11.20 -7.02
N LEU A 164 -5.53 -10.67 -5.92
CA LEU A 164 -4.21 -10.97 -5.37
C LEU A 164 -4.23 -10.78 -3.86
N VAL A 165 -3.54 -11.67 -3.15
CA VAL A 165 -3.27 -11.50 -1.72
C VAL A 165 -1.75 -11.48 -1.49
N ALA A 166 -1.27 -10.41 -0.87
CA ALA A 166 0.14 -10.21 -0.52
C ALA A 166 0.32 -10.38 0.99
N LEU A 167 0.96 -11.47 1.39
CA LEU A 167 1.31 -11.79 2.78
C LEU A 167 2.80 -11.55 3.03
N THR A 168 3.12 -10.89 4.12
CA THR A 168 4.44 -10.95 4.77
C THR A 168 4.25 -11.42 6.19
N GLY A 169 4.95 -12.49 6.58
CA GLY A 169 4.82 -13.10 7.88
C GLY A 169 5.75 -14.29 8.04
N SER A 170 5.59 -15.01 9.13
CA SER A 170 6.26 -16.27 9.43
C SER A 170 5.23 -17.39 9.57
N VAL A 171 5.65 -18.60 9.31
CA VAL A 171 4.93 -19.83 9.67
C VAL A 171 5.24 -20.20 11.10
#